data_344bbde8ba54deca3935000cc879b937
#
_entry.id   344bbde8ba54deca3935000cc879b937
#
_cell.length_a   1.000
_cell.length_b   1.000
_cell.length_c   1.000
_cell.angle_alpha   90.00
_cell.angle_beta   90.00
_cell.angle_gamma   90.00
#
_symmetry.space_group_name_H-M   'P 1'
#
loop_
_entity.id
_entity.type
_entity.pdbx_description
1 polymer ?
#
loop_
_entity_poly.entity_id
_entity_poly.type
_entity_poly.pdbx_seq_one_letter_code
_entity_poly.pdbx_strand_id
1 'polypeptide(L)'
;MSLATEGLIITQTKIRKRGMISYKTRKRLTPLLYVAPATFLFCLLMLFPMITVLRYSLMDGAIMKKDAAFVGLRNYVTIFADPVFWQSVGQTLYFTVMSVIFHLLIGLAFALLLNTQRVHPAIRSILRVLYILPWLFTAVIIAIIWRLILDPNGVVNSILMTLHIVSFKVEWFSSTKTALHALTFANIWAGYPLYMVSLLAGLQGIPKDLYEAAGIDGANEFQKFRYITIPQLMPIIISIALLDFIWTMQVFPLVWMTTGGGPIHATEVLSTYTYKLAFSSYEFSQASASAIFILILSMSATYFYIKHQKAR
;
A
#
# COMPACT_ATOMS: atom_id res chain seq x y z
N MET A 1 -11.72 -91.66 -30.82
CA MET A 1 -11.02 -90.68 -31.63
C MET A 1 -11.10 -89.37 -30.84
N SER A 2 -10.31 -89.12 -29.86
CA SER A 2 -8.91 -88.79 -29.69
C SER A 2 -8.49 -87.52 -30.41
N LEU A 3 -7.93 -86.60 -29.58
CA LEU A 3 -7.08 -85.48 -29.90
C LEU A 3 -7.83 -84.13 -30.13
N ALA A 4 -7.58 -83.04 -29.53
CA ALA A 4 -6.47 -82.64 -28.71
C ALA A 4 -6.93 -81.34 -28.02
N THR A 5 -6.94 -81.31 -26.71
CA THR A 5 -7.01 -80.13 -25.91
C THR A 5 -5.60 -79.81 -25.41
N GLU A 6 -4.79 -79.19 -26.25
CA GLU A 6 -3.54 -78.67 -25.84
C GLU A 6 -3.57 -77.16 -25.98
N GLY A 7 -3.57 -76.47 -24.85
CA GLY A 7 -2.58 -75.55 -24.51
C GLY A 7 -2.70 -74.11 -25.11
N LEU A 8 -3.75 -73.39 -24.80
CA LEU A 8 -3.64 -71.93 -24.81
C LEU A 8 -3.12 -71.47 -23.46
N ILE A 9 -1.79 -71.58 -23.30
CA ILE A 9 -1.07 -70.85 -22.24
C ILE A 9 -1.13 -69.38 -22.60
N ILE A 10 -2.11 -68.69 -22.06
CA ILE A 10 -2.16 -67.24 -22.08
C ILE A 10 -1.01 -66.78 -21.23
N THR A 11 0.08 -66.41 -21.89
CA THR A 11 1.18 -65.63 -21.33
C THR A 11 0.62 -64.36 -20.73
N GLN A 12 0.33 -64.37 -19.45
CA GLN A 12 0.03 -63.15 -18.72
C GLN A 12 1.27 -62.27 -18.76
N THR A 13 1.32 -61.43 -19.77
CA THR A 13 2.28 -60.32 -19.84
C THR A 13 2.03 -59.50 -18.60
N LYS A 14 2.97 -59.60 -17.67
CA LYS A 14 3.04 -58.81 -16.45
C LYS A 14 3.16 -57.35 -16.89
N ILE A 15 2.01 -56.69 -17.09
CA ILE A 15 1.94 -55.25 -17.33
C ILE A 15 2.53 -54.62 -16.06
N ARG A 16 3.78 -54.26 -16.19
CA ARG A 16 4.57 -53.53 -15.20
C ARG A 16 3.70 -52.31 -14.80
N LYS A 17 3.08 -52.36 -13.63
CA LYS A 17 2.35 -51.25 -13.03
C LYS A 17 3.35 -50.10 -12.89
N ARG A 18 3.58 -49.35 -13.97
CA ARG A 18 4.16 -48.00 -13.89
C ARG A 18 3.27 -47.25 -12.95
N GLY A 19 3.86 -46.76 -11.83
CA GLY A 19 3.16 -46.18 -10.71
C GLY A 19 2.07 -45.20 -11.13
N MET A 20 0.84 -45.73 -11.22
CA MET A 20 -0.34 -44.91 -11.41
C MET A 20 -0.59 -44.20 -10.11
N ILE A 21 -0.17 -42.92 -10.08
CA ILE A 21 -0.62 -41.99 -9.05
C ILE A 21 -2.15 -42.17 -8.96
N SER A 22 -2.66 -42.53 -7.79
CA SER A 22 -4.09 -42.74 -7.57
C SER A 22 -4.87 -41.52 -8.13
N TYR A 23 -6.03 -41.77 -8.76
CA TYR A 23 -6.90 -40.72 -9.29
C TYR A 23 -7.15 -39.59 -8.26
N LYS A 24 -7.32 -39.94 -6.98
CA LYS A 24 -7.45 -38.98 -5.87
C LYS A 24 -6.19 -38.10 -5.69
N THR A 25 -5.00 -38.71 -5.81
CA THR A 25 -3.71 -38.00 -5.71
C THR A 25 -3.50 -37.09 -6.93
N ARG A 26 -3.84 -37.56 -8.13
CA ARG A 26 -3.77 -36.75 -9.36
C ARG A 26 -4.70 -35.54 -9.29
N LYS A 27 -5.96 -35.75 -8.83
CA LYS A 27 -6.92 -34.62 -8.67
C LYS A 27 -6.45 -33.57 -7.66
N ARG A 28 -5.66 -33.95 -6.63
CA ARG A 28 -5.07 -33.02 -5.68
C ARG A 28 -3.80 -32.36 -6.21
N LEU A 29 -2.97 -33.09 -6.95
CA LEU A 29 -1.69 -32.57 -7.46
C LEU A 29 -1.85 -31.70 -8.71
N THR A 30 -2.85 -31.96 -9.54
CA THR A 30 -3.07 -31.21 -10.79
C THR A 30 -3.19 -29.68 -10.56
N PRO A 31 -4.00 -29.16 -9.60
CA PRO A 31 -4.04 -27.73 -9.32
C PRO A 31 -2.71 -27.19 -8.84
N LEU A 32 -1.98 -27.95 -8.00
CA LEU A 32 -0.66 -27.54 -7.51
C LEU A 32 0.37 -27.42 -8.63
N LEU A 33 0.34 -28.34 -9.61
CA LEU A 33 1.23 -28.27 -10.77
C LEU A 33 0.99 -27.03 -11.64
N TYR A 34 -0.28 -26.61 -11.81
CA TYR A 34 -0.59 -25.37 -12.54
C TYR A 34 -0.16 -24.11 -11.79
N VAL A 35 -0.19 -24.10 -10.47
CA VAL A 35 0.24 -22.97 -9.64
C VAL A 35 1.75 -23.02 -9.36
N ALA A 36 2.41 -24.18 -9.50
CA ALA A 36 3.81 -24.38 -9.15
C ALA A 36 4.78 -23.38 -9.80
N PRO A 37 4.69 -23.04 -11.11
CA PRO A 37 5.61 -22.06 -11.71
C PRO A 37 5.49 -20.67 -11.06
N ALA A 38 4.26 -20.21 -10.83
CA ALA A 38 4.02 -18.93 -10.18
C ALA A 38 4.50 -18.94 -8.72
N THR A 39 4.21 -20.02 -7.98
CA THR A 39 4.68 -20.20 -6.60
C THR A 39 6.20 -20.24 -6.52
N PHE A 40 6.86 -20.94 -7.45
CA PHE A 40 8.32 -20.99 -7.52
C PHE A 40 8.93 -19.61 -7.71
N LEU A 41 8.40 -18.83 -8.68
CA LEU A 41 8.86 -17.46 -8.92
C LEU A 41 8.61 -16.57 -7.71
N PHE A 42 7.45 -16.67 -7.06
CA PHE A 42 7.15 -15.95 -5.83
C PHE A 42 8.13 -16.29 -4.71
N CYS A 43 8.40 -17.58 -4.49
CA CYS A 43 9.37 -18.00 -3.48
C CYS A 43 10.79 -17.51 -3.80
N LEU A 44 11.20 -17.58 -5.06
CA LEU A 44 12.54 -17.17 -5.48
C LEU A 44 12.73 -15.66 -5.43
N LEU A 45 11.74 -14.88 -5.88
CA LEU A 45 11.90 -13.42 -6.03
C LEU A 45 11.43 -12.62 -4.81
N MET A 46 10.57 -13.20 -3.96
CA MET A 46 10.07 -12.52 -2.76
C MET A 46 10.50 -13.18 -1.45
N LEU A 47 10.24 -14.48 -1.26
CA LEU A 47 10.57 -15.12 0.01
C LEU A 47 12.07 -15.24 0.24
N PHE A 48 12.84 -15.60 -0.78
CA PHE A 48 14.30 -15.74 -0.65
C PHE A 48 14.98 -14.40 -0.27
N PRO A 49 14.74 -13.26 -0.94
CA PRO A 49 15.29 -11.98 -0.50
C PRO A 49 14.80 -11.56 0.89
N MET A 50 13.54 -11.80 1.24
CA MET A 50 13.01 -11.48 2.56
C MET A 50 13.71 -12.27 3.67
N ILE A 51 13.94 -13.58 3.47
CA ILE A 51 14.71 -14.40 4.42
C ILE A 51 16.17 -13.92 4.50
N THR A 52 16.74 -13.49 3.37
CA THR A 52 18.11 -12.95 3.32
C THR A 52 18.21 -11.65 4.13
N VAL A 53 17.26 -10.73 3.98
CA VAL A 53 17.19 -9.49 4.79
C VAL A 53 17.02 -9.82 6.27
N LEU A 54 16.16 -10.78 6.63
CA LEU A 54 16.03 -11.24 8.01
C LEU A 54 17.35 -11.80 8.56
N ARG A 55 18.08 -12.60 7.77
CA ARG A 55 19.39 -13.09 8.15
C ARG A 55 20.39 -11.94 8.36
N TYR A 56 20.44 -10.99 7.44
CA TYR A 56 21.35 -9.84 7.52
C TYR A 56 21.06 -8.96 8.74
N SER A 57 19.81 -8.83 9.15
CA SER A 57 19.45 -8.07 10.34
C SER A 57 20.04 -8.65 11.64
N LEU A 58 20.41 -9.94 11.62
CA LEU A 58 21.00 -10.66 12.77
C LEU A 58 22.54 -10.82 12.68
N MET A 59 23.16 -10.27 11.63
CA MET A 59 24.61 -10.38 11.37
C MET A 59 25.30 -9.02 11.49
N ASP A 60 26.60 -9.02 11.82
CA ASP A 60 27.44 -7.82 11.81
C ASP A 60 28.17 -7.69 10.49
N GLY A 61 28.07 -6.50 9.85
CA GLY A 61 28.76 -6.21 8.61
C GLY A 61 28.30 -7.08 7.43
N ALA A 62 27.03 -7.50 7.41
CA ALA A 62 26.43 -8.21 6.29
C ALA A 62 26.74 -7.46 4.97
N ILE A 63 27.14 -8.21 3.93
CA ILE A 63 27.57 -7.72 2.61
C ILE A 63 28.98 -7.08 2.62
N MET A 64 29.34 -6.32 3.63
CA MET A 64 30.60 -5.58 3.68
C MET A 64 31.79 -6.42 4.18
N LYS A 65 31.55 -7.38 5.07
CA LYS A 65 32.58 -8.26 5.63
C LYS A 65 32.47 -9.66 5.03
N LYS A 66 33.62 -10.24 4.65
CA LYS A 66 33.70 -11.62 4.12
C LYS A 66 33.21 -12.64 5.14
N ASP A 67 33.54 -12.43 6.42
CA ASP A 67 33.16 -13.30 7.54
C ASP A 67 32.21 -12.53 8.48
N ALA A 68 30.98 -12.29 8.01
CA ALA A 68 29.96 -11.63 8.81
C ALA A 68 29.55 -12.52 10.00
N ALA A 69 29.73 -12.02 11.24
CA ALA A 69 29.41 -12.76 12.46
C ALA A 69 27.93 -12.63 12.83
N PHE A 70 27.37 -13.69 13.41
CA PHE A 70 26.04 -13.64 14.00
C PHE A 70 26.06 -12.85 15.32
N VAL A 71 25.27 -11.77 15.39
CA VAL A 71 25.22 -10.86 16.56
C VAL A 71 23.85 -10.80 17.22
N GLY A 72 22.92 -11.65 16.77
CA GLY A 72 21.56 -11.67 17.31
C GLY A 72 20.84 -10.32 17.12
N LEU A 73 20.24 -9.80 18.19
CA LEU A 73 19.42 -8.57 18.16
C LEU A 73 20.21 -7.27 18.30
N ARG A 74 21.56 -7.30 18.23
CA ARG A 74 22.40 -6.11 18.43
C ARG A 74 22.03 -4.96 17.47
N ASN A 75 21.79 -5.25 16.20
CA ASN A 75 21.40 -4.24 15.22
C ASN A 75 20.09 -3.54 15.57
N TYR A 76 19.13 -4.27 16.13
CA TYR A 76 17.86 -3.71 16.62
C TYR A 76 18.09 -2.78 17.82
N VAL A 77 18.95 -3.19 18.77
CA VAL A 77 19.31 -2.33 19.91
C VAL A 77 19.97 -1.05 19.41
N THR A 78 20.85 -1.13 18.41
CA THR A 78 21.53 0.03 17.85
C THR A 78 20.53 1.00 17.20
N ILE A 79 19.62 0.53 16.32
CA ILE A 79 18.65 1.42 15.68
C ILE A 79 17.63 1.97 16.70
N PHE A 80 17.24 1.22 17.72
CA PHE A 80 16.33 1.70 18.77
C PHE A 80 16.97 2.72 19.71
N ALA A 81 18.30 2.76 19.79
CA ALA A 81 19.04 3.79 20.51
C ALA A 81 19.22 5.09 19.68
N ASP A 82 18.94 5.05 18.37
CA ASP A 82 19.05 6.20 17.49
C ASP A 82 17.81 7.12 17.58
N PRO A 83 17.94 8.37 18.04
CA PRO A 83 16.81 9.32 18.09
C PRO A 83 16.17 9.56 16.71
N VAL A 84 16.96 9.53 15.61
CA VAL A 84 16.47 9.75 14.23
C VAL A 84 15.54 8.61 13.81
N PHE A 85 15.79 7.39 14.27
CA PHE A 85 14.89 6.26 14.02
C PHE A 85 13.48 6.53 14.57
N TRP A 86 13.36 6.94 15.84
CA TRP A 86 12.06 7.21 16.46
C TRP A 86 11.36 8.43 15.87
N GLN A 87 12.13 9.45 15.49
CA GLN A 87 11.61 10.57 14.72
C GLN A 87 11.03 10.09 13.39
N SER A 88 11.73 9.21 12.67
CA SER A 88 11.28 8.64 11.40
C SER A 88 10.02 7.76 11.57
N VAL A 89 9.90 7.02 12.68
CA VAL A 89 8.68 6.30 13.06
C VAL A 89 7.51 7.26 13.21
N GLY A 90 7.69 8.31 14.01
CA GLY A 90 6.65 9.31 14.26
C GLY A 90 6.19 10.02 12.99
N GLN A 91 7.13 10.42 12.14
CA GLN A 91 6.85 11.08 10.86
C GLN A 91 6.16 10.13 9.86
N THR A 92 6.58 8.86 9.80
CA THR A 92 5.91 7.85 8.96
C THR A 92 4.46 7.66 9.40
N LEU A 93 4.21 7.53 10.71
CA LEU A 93 2.86 7.38 11.24
C LEU A 93 2.01 8.63 10.98
N TYR A 94 2.55 9.83 11.26
CA TYR A 94 1.86 11.08 10.95
C TYR A 94 1.50 11.18 9.47
N PHE A 95 2.49 11.00 8.59
CA PHE A 95 2.32 11.06 7.14
C PHE A 95 1.25 10.07 6.66
N THR A 96 1.32 8.82 7.14
CA THR A 96 0.41 7.75 6.74
C THR A 96 -1.02 8.02 7.24
N VAL A 97 -1.19 8.30 8.52
CA VAL A 97 -2.51 8.51 9.12
C VAL A 97 -3.21 9.72 8.52
N MET A 98 -2.49 10.85 8.39
CA MET A 98 -3.05 12.05 7.79
C MET A 98 -3.41 11.84 6.32
N SER A 99 -2.55 11.17 5.55
CA SER A 99 -2.84 10.84 4.15
C SER A 99 -4.11 10.00 4.03
N VAL A 100 -4.19 8.88 4.74
CA VAL A 100 -5.35 7.95 4.67
C VAL A 100 -6.65 8.64 5.06
N ILE A 101 -6.63 9.46 6.13
CA ILE A 101 -7.83 10.20 6.56
C ILE A 101 -8.29 11.17 5.46
N PHE A 102 -7.37 11.98 4.92
CA PHE A 102 -7.74 12.98 3.92
C PHE A 102 -8.02 12.35 2.55
N HIS A 103 -7.37 11.26 2.16
CA HIS A 103 -7.74 10.48 0.98
C HIS A 103 -9.19 10.02 1.06
N LEU A 104 -9.59 9.46 2.22
CA LEU A 104 -10.96 9.03 2.45
C LEU A 104 -11.95 10.20 2.41
N LEU A 105 -11.67 11.29 3.13
CA LEU A 105 -12.58 12.43 3.21
C LEU A 105 -12.78 13.10 1.86
N ILE A 106 -11.69 13.41 1.15
CA ILE A 106 -11.73 14.06 -0.17
C ILE A 106 -12.31 13.09 -1.21
N GLY A 107 -11.87 11.83 -1.21
CA GLY A 107 -12.37 10.80 -2.11
C GLY A 107 -13.86 10.56 -1.94
N LEU A 108 -14.37 10.47 -0.70
CA LEU A 108 -15.79 10.34 -0.42
C LEU A 108 -16.58 11.57 -0.88
N ALA A 109 -16.08 12.78 -0.60
CA ALA A 109 -16.74 14.02 -1.03
C ALA A 109 -16.89 14.06 -2.55
N PHE A 110 -15.82 13.76 -3.31
CA PHE A 110 -15.89 13.71 -4.77
C PHE A 110 -16.72 12.55 -5.30
N ALA A 111 -16.71 11.38 -4.64
CA ALA A 111 -17.56 10.25 -5.03
C ALA A 111 -19.05 10.63 -4.87
N LEU A 112 -19.45 11.27 -3.77
CA LEU A 112 -20.81 11.75 -3.56
C LEU A 112 -21.20 12.82 -4.59
N LEU A 113 -20.31 13.78 -4.87
CA LEU A 113 -20.54 14.80 -5.88
C LEU A 113 -20.77 14.20 -7.27
N LEU A 114 -19.94 13.22 -7.65
CA LEU A 114 -20.06 12.53 -8.95
C LEU A 114 -21.22 11.54 -9.01
N ASN A 115 -21.75 11.08 -7.89
CA ASN A 115 -22.91 10.18 -7.84
C ASN A 115 -24.25 10.93 -7.97
N THR A 116 -24.28 12.25 -7.74
CA THR A 116 -25.51 13.03 -7.82
C THR A 116 -26.04 13.08 -9.24
N GLN A 117 -27.36 12.99 -9.38
CA GLN A 117 -28.05 13.16 -10.68
C GLN A 117 -28.32 14.64 -11.03
N ARG A 118 -28.05 15.57 -10.12
CA ARG A 118 -28.28 17.02 -10.32
C ARG A 118 -27.30 17.65 -11.32
N VAL A 119 -26.14 17.00 -11.59
CA VAL A 119 -25.12 17.48 -12.51
C VAL A 119 -25.32 16.84 -13.89
N HIS A 120 -25.27 17.64 -14.95
CA HIS A 120 -25.39 17.16 -16.33
C HIS A 120 -24.35 16.06 -16.62
N PRO A 121 -24.73 14.96 -17.32
CA PRO A 121 -23.85 13.81 -17.54
C PRO A 121 -22.50 14.17 -18.19
N ALA A 122 -22.48 15.10 -19.15
CA ALA A 122 -21.24 15.54 -19.81
C ALA A 122 -20.28 16.23 -18.83
N ILE A 123 -20.81 17.12 -17.96
CA ILE A 123 -20.01 17.81 -16.93
C ILE A 123 -19.45 16.78 -15.94
N ARG A 124 -20.28 15.82 -15.51
CA ARG A 124 -19.85 14.74 -14.61
C ARG A 124 -18.71 13.91 -15.21
N SER A 125 -18.78 13.62 -16.51
CA SER A 125 -17.71 12.88 -17.20
C SER A 125 -16.41 13.68 -17.25
N ILE A 126 -16.47 14.97 -17.55
CA ILE A 126 -15.30 15.85 -17.54
C ILE A 126 -14.70 15.94 -16.13
N LEU A 127 -15.53 16.18 -15.11
CA LEU A 127 -15.06 16.24 -13.71
C LEU A 127 -14.42 14.93 -13.26
N ARG A 128 -14.97 13.78 -13.68
CA ARG A 128 -14.39 12.47 -13.39
C ARG A 128 -12.97 12.33 -13.96
N VAL A 129 -12.77 12.75 -15.20
CA VAL A 129 -11.45 12.73 -15.84
C VAL A 129 -10.48 13.67 -15.11
N LEU A 130 -10.90 14.90 -14.81
CA LEU A 130 -10.05 15.87 -14.10
C LEU A 130 -9.65 15.39 -12.70
N TYR A 131 -10.57 14.78 -11.96
CA TYR A 131 -10.31 14.32 -10.61
C TYR A 131 -9.45 13.05 -10.54
N ILE A 132 -9.37 12.26 -11.63
CA ILE A 132 -8.48 11.09 -11.71
C ILE A 132 -7.05 11.48 -12.12
N LEU A 133 -6.85 12.63 -12.75
CA LEU A 133 -5.54 13.06 -13.26
C LEU A 133 -4.38 12.95 -12.26
N PRO A 134 -4.52 13.35 -10.98
CA PRO A 134 -3.42 13.23 -10.03
C PRO A 134 -2.85 11.82 -9.90
N TRP A 135 -3.70 10.82 -9.96
CA TRP A 135 -3.32 9.41 -9.80
C TRP A 135 -2.58 8.82 -11.02
N LEU A 136 -2.68 9.47 -12.17
CA LEU A 136 -1.99 9.04 -13.39
C LEU A 136 -0.50 9.44 -13.39
N PHE A 137 -0.09 10.37 -12.54
CA PHE A 137 1.30 10.80 -12.46
C PHE A 137 2.12 9.86 -11.58
N THR A 138 3.38 9.63 -11.99
CA THR A 138 4.34 8.93 -11.14
C THR A 138 4.71 9.78 -9.93
N ALA A 139 5.14 9.15 -8.84
CA ALA A 139 5.56 9.85 -7.63
C ALA A 139 6.69 10.88 -7.88
N VAL A 140 7.57 10.60 -8.85
CA VAL A 140 8.63 11.53 -9.27
C VAL A 140 8.07 12.79 -9.93
N ILE A 141 7.11 12.63 -10.83
CA ILE A 141 6.45 13.78 -11.48
C ILE A 141 5.68 14.60 -10.44
N ILE A 142 4.97 13.96 -9.53
CA ILE A 142 4.28 14.62 -8.42
C ILE A 142 5.26 15.43 -7.57
N ALA A 143 6.41 14.84 -7.21
CA ALA A 143 7.44 15.52 -6.46
C ALA A 143 7.95 16.80 -7.18
N ILE A 144 8.23 16.70 -8.48
CA ILE A 144 8.69 17.84 -9.28
C ILE A 144 7.62 18.94 -9.37
N ILE A 145 6.37 18.55 -9.67
CA ILE A 145 5.24 19.50 -9.77
C ILE A 145 5.10 20.28 -8.46
N TRP A 146 5.05 19.57 -7.32
CA TRP A 146 4.86 20.22 -6.03
C TRP A 146 6.08 21.04 -5.58
N ARG A 147 7.30 20.63 -5.95
CA ARG A 147 8.50 21.45 -5.71
C ARG A 147 8.44 22.78 -6.47
N LEU A 148 7.95 22.78 -7.71
CA LEU A 148 7.80 24.00 -8.52
C LEU A 148 6.64 24.88 -8.01
N ILE A 149 5.50 24.27 -7.67
CA ILE A 149 4.31 25.01 -7.20
C ILE A 149 4.56 25.64 -5.82
N LEU A 150 5.25 24.93 -4.92
CA LEU A 150 5.56 25.34 -3.56
C LEU A 150 6.98 25.97 -3.43
N ASP A 151 7.66 26.26 -4.55
CA ASP A 151 8.91 27.02 -4.53
C ASP A 151 8.68 28.42 -3.90
N PRO A 152 9.67 29.02 -3.21
CA PRO A 152 9.54 30.40 -2.69
C PRO A 152 9.12 31.42 -3.74
N ASN A 153 9.52 31.24 -5.00
CA ASN A 153 9.08 32.04 -6.14
C ASN A 153 7.93 31.38 -6.95
N GLY A 154 7.35 30.30 -6.45
CA GLY A 154 6.31 29.54 -7.11
C GLY A 154 4.92 30.18 -7.03
N VAL A 155 3.97 29.51 -7.71
CA VAL A 155 2.60 30.03 -7.90
C VAL A 155 1.87 30.21 -6.57
N VAL A 156 2.02 29.27 -5.61
CA VAL A 156 1.33 29.35 -4.31
C VAL A 156 1.76 30.59 -3.53
N ASN A 157 3.06 30.84 -3.40
CA ASN A 157 3.56 32.04 -2.72
C ASN A 157 3.13 33.31 -3.43
N SER A 158 3.14 33.35 -4.77
CA SER A 158 2.68 34.48 -5.54
C SER A 158 1.21 34.80 -5.26
N ILE A 159 0.34 33.80 -5.23
CA ILE A 159 -1.09 33.94 -4.89
C ILE A 159 -1.25 34.43 -3.44
N LEU A 160 -0.58 33.80 -2.48
CA LEU A 160 -0.71 34.12 -1.05
C LEU A 160 -0.23 35.56 -0.75
N MET A 161 0.84 36.03 -1.40
CA MET A 161 1.33 37.39 -1.27
C MET A 161 0.39 38.40 -1.95
N THR A 162 -0.11 38.10 -3.14
CA THR A 162 -1.07 38.99 -3.85
C THR A 162 -2.38 39.14 -3.06
N LEU A 163 -2.84 38.05 -2.40
CA LEU A 163 -4.02 38.10 -1.52
C LEU A 163 -3.73 38.69 -0.13
N HIS A 164 -2.49 39.10 0.13
CA HIS A 164 -2.03 39.64 1.43
C HIS A 164 -2.26 38.65 2.61
N ILE A 165 -2.30 37.33 2.34
CA ILE A 165 -2.44 36.29 3.37
C ILE A 165 -1.12 36.11 4.11
N VAL A 166 0.02 36.27 3.39
CA VAL A 166 1.36 36.21 3.96
C VAL A 166 2.13 37.49 3.58
N SER A 167 3.00 37.95 4.48
CA SER A 167 3.84 39.13 4.27
C SER A 167 5.22 38.78 3.71
N PHE A 168 5.59 37.51 3.70
CA PHE A 168 6.90 37.01 3.22
C PHE A 168 6.72 35.68 2.53
N LYS A 169 7.70 35.30 1.70
CA LYS A 169 7.70 34.01 0.99
C LYS A 169 7.86 32.88 1.97
N VAL A 170 6.96 31.92 1.92
CA VAL A 170 7.01 30.73 2.76
C VAL A 170 7.93 29.68 2.11
N GLU A 171 8.89 29.21 2.86
CA GLU A 171 9.79 28.14 2.45
C GLU A 171 9.20 26.77 2.81
N TRP A 172 8.28 26.30 1.96
CA TRP A 172 7.46 25.13 2.24
C TRP A 172 8.29 23.86 2.50
N PHE A 173 9.28 23.57 1.68
CA PHE A 173 10.12 22.37 1.80
C PHE A 173 11.45 22.59 2.51
N SER A 174 11.89 23.83 2.69
CA SER A 174 13.16 24.16 3.35
C SER A 174 13.01 24.46 4.84
N SER A 175 11.79 24.61 5.33
CA SER A 175 11.49 24.83 6.75
C SER A 175 11.13 23.53 7.46
N THR A 176 11.75 23.27 8.62
CA THR A 176 11.45 22.10 9.46
C THR A 176 9.99 22.05 9.94
N LYS A 177 9.32 23.21 10.01
CA LYS A 177 7.93 23.31 10.46
C LYS A 177 6.92 22.96 9.38
N THR A 178 7.22 23.23 8.12
CA THR A 178 6.25 23.10 7.02
C THR A 178 6.52 21.92 6.09
N ALA A 179 7.76 21.44 6.01
CA ALA A 179 8.17 20.47 5.00
C ALA A 179 7.36 19.17 5.06
N LEU A 180 7.13 18.60 6.25
CA LEU A 180 6.35 17.38 6.38
C LEU A 180 4.87 17.59 6.01
N HIS A 181 4.30 18.74 6.35
CA HIS A 181 2.91 19.07 5.99
C HIS A 181 2.75 19.28 4.49
N ALA A 182 3.68 20.01 3.85
CA ALA A 182 3.69 20.22 2.40
C ALA A 182 3.83 18.89 1.64
N LEU A 183 4.70 18.01 2.12
CA LEU A 183 4.88 16.67 1.57
C LEU A 183 3.61 15.80 1.73
N THR A 184 2.99 15.85 2.91
CA THR A 184 1.74 15.13 3.19
C THR A 184 0.61 15.65 2.29
N PHE A 185 0.53 16.96 2.08
CA PHE A 185 -0.45 17.55 1.17
C PHE A 185 -0.26 17.08 -0.28
N ALA A 186 0.98 17.01 -0.76
CA ALA A 186 1.29 16.47 -2.09
C ALA A 186 0.83 15.01 -2.23
N ASN A 187 1.03 14.19 -1.19
CA ASN A 187 0.55 12.81 -1.15
C ASN A 187 -0.98 12.72 -1.13
N ILE A 188 -1.63 13.57 -0.34
CA ILE A 188 -3.11 13.63 -0.27
C ILE A 188 -3.68 13.96 -1.64
N TRP A 189 -3.10 14.93 -2.34
CA TRP A 189 -3.53 15.29 -3.69
C TRP A 189 -3.36 14.12 -4.68
N ALA A 190 -2.32 13.33 -4.54
CA ALA A 190 -2.05 12.20 -5.42
C ALA A 190 -2.93 10.98 -5.16
N GLY A 191 -3.32 10.74 -3.89
CA GLY A 191 -3.92 9.47 -3.46
C GLY A 191 -5.46 9.47 -3.38
N TYR A 192 -6.12 10.63 -3.18
CA TYR A 192 -7.58 10.67 -3.05
C TYR A 192 -8.35 10.07 -4.23
N PRO A 193 -7.84 10.06 -5.50
CA PRO A 193 -8.62 9.54 -6.62
C PRO A 193 -8.91 8.04 -6.52
N LEU A 194 -8.03 7.26 -5.89
CA LEU A 194 -8.27 5.83 -5.61
C LEU A 194 -9.55 5.64 -4.77
N TYR A 195 -9.69 6.44 -3.71
CA TYR A 195 -10.89 6.43 -2.87
C TYR A 195 -12.10 6.92 -3.63
N MET A 196 -11.98 8.00 -4.38
CA MET A 196 -13.08 8.55 -5.18
C MET A 196 -13.65 7.49 -6.15
N VAL A 197 -12.82 6.81 -6.92
CA VAL A 197 -13.26 5.81 -7.90
C VAL A 197 -13.87 4.61 -7.20
N SER A 198 -13.22 4.09 -6.15
CA SER A 198 -13.68 2.91 -5.42
C SER A 198 -15.00 3.17 -4.70
N LEU A 199 -15.12 4.32 -4.03
CA LEU A 199 -16.35 4.69 -3.33
C LEU A 199 -17.48 5.05 -4.29
N LEU A 200 -17.19 5.67 -5.44
CA LEU A 200 -18.17 5.93 -6.48
C LEU A 200 -18.76 4.62 -7.04
N ALA A 201 -17.90 3.63 -7.29
CA ALA A 201 -18.37 2.30 -7.71
C ALA A 201 -19.22 1.64 -6.62
N GLY A 202 -18.82 1.76 -5.35
CA GLY A 202 -19.61 1.29 -4.21
C GLY A 202 -20.97 1.96 -4.10
N LEU A 203 -21.03 3.30 -4.24
CA LEU A 203 -22.27 4.08 -4.20
C LEU A 203 -23.26 3.65 -5.30
N GLN A 204 -22.73 3.36 -6.50
CA GLN A 204 -23.54 2.89 -7.64
C GLN A 204 -24.07 1.46 -7.44
N GLY A 205 -23.46 0.68 -6.57
CA GLY A 205 -23.89 -0.67 -6.21
C GLY A 205 -24.98 -0.73 -5.12
N ILE A 206 -25.27 0.37 -4.43
CA ILE A 206 -26.30 0.37 -3.39
C ILE A 206 -27.71 0.36 -4.04
N PRO A 207 -28.60 -0.61 -3.69
CA PRO A 207 -29.94 -0.69 -4.21
C PRO A 207 -30.75 0.59 -3.91
N LYS A 208 -31.43 1.13 -4.92
CA LYS A 208 -32.24 2.35 -4.77
C LYS A 208 -33.43 2.16 -3.85
N ASP A 209 -33.97 0.96 -3.81
CA ASP A 209 -35.12 0.59 -2.97
C ASP A 209 -34.87 0.89 -1.49
N LEU A 210 -33.62 0.80 -1.02
CA LEU A 210 -33.26 1.15 0.36
C LEU A 210 -33.48 2.65 0.65
N TYR A 211 -33.17 3.50 -0.31
CA TYR A 211 -33.35 4.95 -0.19
C TYR A 211 -34.82 5.36 -0.35
N GLU A 212 -35.58 4.64 -1.17
CA GLU A 212 -37.00 4.86 -1.39
C GLU A 212 -37.80 4.45 -0.14
N ALA A 213 -37.54 3.27 0.42
CA ALA A 213 -38.14 2.81 1.67
C ALA A 213 -37.86 3.77 2.82
N ALA A 214 -36.60 4.18 3.01
CA ALA A 214 -36.24 5.17 4.02
C ALA A 214 -36.91 6.54 3.79
N GLY A 215 -37.18 6.89 2.52
CA GLY A 215 -37.93 8.11 2.19
C GLY A 215 -39.41 8.04 2.61
N ILE A 216 -40.02 6.87 2.43
CA ILE A 216 -41.39 6.60 2.89
C ILE A 216 -41.47 6.67 4.43
N ASP A 217 -40.45 6.16 5.13
CA ASP A 217 -40.32 6.22 6.59
C ASP A 217 -39.96 7.63 7.11
N GLY A 218 -39.84 8.64 6.24
CA GLY A 218 -39.56 10.03 6.61
C GLY A 218 -38.09 10.34 6.91
N ALA A 219 -37.13 9.47 6.53
CA ALA A 219 -35.72 9.72 6.74
C ALA A 219 -35.21 10.90 5.90
N ASN A 220 -34.50 11.83 6.53
CA ASN A 220 -33.83 12.93 5.84
C ASN A 220 -32.50 12.46 5.18
N GLU A 221 -31.89 13.31 4.35
CA GLU A 221 -30.67 12.96 3.60
C GLU A 221 -29.48 12.63 4.50
N PHE A 222 -29.33 13.27 5.66
CA PHE A 222 -28.29 12.95 6.62
C PHE A 222 -28.51 11.58 7.27
N GLN A 223 -29.76 11.22 7.57
CA GLN A 223 -30.12 9.90 8.09
C GLN A 223 -29.85 8.81 7.05
N LYS A 224 -30.26 9.01 5.78
CA LYS A 224 -29.95 8.10 4.68
C LYS A 224 -28.42 7.93 4.51
N PHE A 225 -27.66 9.02 4.55
CA PHE A 225 -26.21 8.97 4.49
C PHE A 225 -25.62 8.16 5.65
N ARG A 226 -26.04 8.45 6.90
CA ARG A 226 -25.46 7.84 8.11
C ARG A 226 -25.87 6.37 8.30
N TYR A 227 -27.11 6.01 7.95
CA TYR A 227 -27.68 4.69 8.26
C TYR A 227 -27.76 3.75 7.04
N ILE A 228 -27.66 4.25 5.81
CA ILE A 228 -27.67 3.44 4.60
C ILE A 228 -26.31 3.55 3.89
N THR A 229 -25.93 4.76 3.47
CA THR A 229 -24.76 4.95 2.60
C THR A 229 -23.46 4.52 3.29
N ILE A 230 -23.16 5.05 4.48
CA ILE A 230 -21.91 4.72 5.18
C ILE A 230 -21.81 3.24 5.56
N PRO A 231 -22.84 2.58 6.13
CA PRO A 231 -22.78 1.16 6.42
C PRO A 231 -22.57 0.27 5.19
N GLN A 232 -23.22 0.60 4.07
CA GLN A 232 -23.05 -0.15 2.81
C GLN A 232 -21.65 0.05 2.19
N LEU A 233 -21.05 1.22 2.33
CA LEU A 233 -19.68 1.49 1.87
C LEU A 233 -18.61 0.97 2.82
N MET A 234 -18.93 0.65 4.07
CA MET A 234 -17.94 0.30 5.10
C MET A 234 -16.97 -0.82 4.69
N PRO A 235 -17.39 -1.92 4.04
CA PRO A 235 -16.47 -2.95 3.57
C PRO A 235 -15.43 -2.43 2.57
N ILE A 236 -15.86 -1.54 1.67
CA ILE A 236 -14.98 -0.90 0.67
C ILE A 236 -14.04 0.08 1.37
N ILE A 237 -14.57 0.96 2.23
CA ILE A 237 -13.77 1.95 2.99
C ILE A 237 -12.66 1.25 3.76
N ILE A 238 -12.98 0.21 4.51
CA ILE A 238 -12.01 -0.51 5.33
C ILE A 238 -10.95 -1.17 4.44
N SER A 239 -11.36 -1.79 3.32
CA SER A 239 -10.44 -2.48 2.41
C SER A 239 -9.44 -1.52 1.74
N ILE A 240 -9.91 -0.39 1.21
CA ILE A 240 -9.03 0.59 0.55
C ILE A 240 -8.18 1.34 1.58
N ALA A 241 -8.71 1.65 2.76
CA ALA A 241 -7.95 2.32 3.81
C ALA A 241 -6.78 1.47 4.31
N LEU A 242 -6.96 0.15 4.45
CA LEU A 242 -5.85 -0.74 4.80
C LEU A 242 -4.79 -0.81 3.70
N LEU A 243 -5.24 -0.99 2.45
CA LEU A 243 -4.32 -1.06 1.31
C LEU A 243 -3.49 0.21 1.20
N ASP A 244 -4.14 1.37 1.30
CA ASP A 244 -3.51 2.68 1.28
C ASP A 244 -2.57 2.88 2.48
N PHE A 245 -3.00 2.47 3.69
CA PHE A 245 -2.14 2.52 4.88
C PHE A 245 -0.83 1.77 4.67
N ILE A 246 -0.89 0.54 4.15
CA ILE A 246 0.31 -0.27 3.89
C ILE A 246 1.20 0.38 2.83
N TRP A 247 0.63 0.89 1.74
CA TRP A 247 1.39 1.53 0.66
C TRP A 247 2.01 2.86 1.10
N THR A 248 1.24 3.69 1.79
CA THR A 248 1.69 5.01 2.25
C THR A 248 2.75 4.89 3.35
N MET A 249 2.68 3.86 4.21
CA MET A 249 3.70 3.61 5.22
C MET A 249 5.08 3.25 4.63
N GLN A 250 5.10 2.72 3.42
CA GLN A 250 6.31 2.33 2.70
C GLN A 250 6.71 3.36 1.63
N VAL A 251 6.10 4.55 1.62
CA VAL A 251 6.39 5.58 0.63
C VAL A 251 7.87 5.95 0.64
N PHE A 252 8.52 5.89 -0.51
CA PHE A 252 9.92 6.28 -0.69
C PHE A 252 10.09 7.31 -1.81
N PRO A 253 9.61 7.07 -3.06
CA PRO A 253 9.98 7.92 -4.19
C PRO A 253 9.53 9.37 -4.01
N LEU A 254 8.32 9.62 -3.49
CA LEU A 254 7.81 10.97 -3.28
C LEU A 254 8.69 11.74 -2.27
N VAL A 255 8.97 11.14 -1.12
CA VAL A 255 9.77 11.76 -0.06
C VAL A 255 11.20 12.00 -0.53
N TRP A 256 11.81 10.99 -1.14
CA TRP A 256 13.19 11.05 -1.61
C TRP A 256 13.39 12.11 -2.68
N MET A 257 12.51 12.17 -3.67
CA MET A 257 12.61 13.12 -4.79
C MET A 257 12.21 14.55 -4.41
N THR A 258 11.44 14.73 -3.32
CA THR A 258 11.02 16.07 -2.88
C THR A 258 12.06 16.70 -1.94
N THR A 259 12.35 16.04 -0.82
CA THR A 259 13.15 16.59 0.29
C THR A 259 14.34 15.72 0.67
N GLY A 260 14.37 14.44 0.26
CA GLY A 260 15.39 13.47 0.67
C GLY A 260 15.43 13.21 2.19
N GLY A 261 14.32 13.47 2.89
CA GLY A 261 14.25 13.40 4.37
C GLY A 261 14.59 14.69 5.09
N GLY A 262 15.01 15.76 4.37
CA GLY A 262 15.39 17.07 4.91
C GLY A 262 14.20 18.00 5.18
N PRO A 263 14.47 19.21 5.68
CA PRO A 263 15.73 19.67 6.31
C PRO A 263 15.88 19.03 7.70
N ILE A 264 17.13 18.81 8.10
CA ILE A 264 17.48 18.28 9.45
C ILE A 264 16.54 17.15 9.90
N HIS A 265 16.36 16.11 9.07
CA HIS A 265 15.46 14.98 9.31
C HIS A 265 13.96 15.33 9.49
N ALA A 266 13.51 16.56 9.11
CA ALA A 266 12.12 16.97 9.32
C ALA A 266 11.09 16.21 8.48
N THR A 267 11.52 15.54 7.43
CA THR A 267 10.68 14.66 6.57
C THR A 267 11.26 13.26 6.45
N GLU A 268 12.12 12.86 7.39
CA GLU A 268 12.73 11.53 7.40
C GLU A 268 11.69 10.48 7.77
N VAL A 269 11.25 9.70 6.81
CA VAL A 269 10.37 8.55 7.02
C VAL A 269 11.19 7.27 7.12
N LEU A 270 10.62 6.20 7.66
CA LEU A 270 11.32 4.92 7.85
C LEU A 270 11.95 4.37 6.56
N SER A 271 11.31 4.56 5.42
CA SER A 271 11.85 4.10 4.13
C SER A 271 13.10 4.88 3.71
N THR A 272 13.13 6.22 3.92
CA THR A 272 14.31 7.06 3.62
C THR A 272 15.43 6.85 4.65
N TYR A 273 15.09 6.67 5.91
CA TYR A 273 16.03 6.28 6.97
C TYR A 273 16.73 4.95 6.63
N THR A 274 15.94 3.92 6.30
CA THR A 274 16.46 2.61 5.89
C THR A 274 17.36 2.72 4.66
N TYR A 275 16.97 3.51 3.67
CA TYR A 275 17.76 3.74 2.47
C TYR A 275 19.11 4.41 2.78
N LYS A 276 19.12 5.44 3.63
CA LYS A 276 20.36 6.12 4.04
C LYS A 276 21.29 5.20 4.81
N LEU A 277 20.78 4.37 5.71
CA LEU A 277 21.60 3.35 6.39
C LEU A 277 22.26 2.42 5.38
N ALA A 278 21.50 1.93 4.39
CA ALA A 278 22.04 0.99 3.41
C ALA A 278 23.04 1.66 2.42
N PHE A 279 22.65 2.78 1.82
CA PHE A 279 23.33 3.31 0.63
C PHE A 279 24.15 4.59 0.89
N SER A 280 23.96 5.27 2.01
CA SER A 280 24.78 6.41 2.41
C SER A 280 25.82 6.03 3.48
N SER A 281 25.41 5.23 4.45
CA SER A 281 26.26 4.79 5.56
C SER A 281 26.88 3.40 5.35
N TYR A 282 26.40 2.63 4.37
CA TYR A 282 26.79 1.23 4.08
C TYR A 282 26.57 0.27 5.27
N GLU A 283 25.64 0.60 6.17
CA GLU A 283 25.25 -0.19 7.33
C GLU A 283 24.12 -1.17 6.97
N PHE A 284 24.38 -2.10 6.06
CA PHE A 284 23.36 -3.02 5.53
C PHE A 284 22.69 -3.86 6.61
N SER A 285 23.38 -4.19 7.69
CA SER A 285 22.85 -4.95 8.82
C SER A 285 21.77 -4.16 9.57
N GLN A 286 22.03 -2.88 9.86
CA GLN A 286 21.10 -1.98 10.53
C GLN A 286 19.93 -1.62 9.60
N ALA A 287 20.22 -1.38 8.31
CA ALA A 287 19.18 -1.17 7.28
C ALA A 287 18.23 -2.38 7.19
N SER A 288 18.78 -3.60 7.24
CA SER A 288 17.99 -4.83 7.27
C SER A 288 17.12 -4.92 8.53
N ALA A 289 17.65 -4.55 9.71
CA ALA A 289 16.88 -4.52 10.94
C ALA A 289 15.72 -3.49 10.86
N SER A 290 15.98 -2.30 10.29
CA SER A 290 14.95 -1.29 10.05
C SER A 290 13.88 -1.77 9.05
N ALA A 291 14.27 -2.45 7.97
CA ALA A 291 13.32 -3.03 7.00
C ALA A 291 12.43 -4.11 7.63
N ILE A 292 12.99 -4.97 8.51
CA ILE A 292 12.20 -5.95 9.27
C ILE A 292 11.24 -5.26 10.24
N PHE A 293 11.65 -4.16 10.86
CA PHE A 293 10.74 -3.38 11.71
C PHE A 293 9.54 -2.82 10.92
N ILE A 294 9.78 -2.26 9.72
CA ILE A 294 8.71 -1.81 8.81
C ILE A 294 7.77 -2.97 8.45
N LEU A 295 8.32 -4.14 8.15
CA LEU A 295 7.54 -5.34 7.85
C LEU A 295 6.64 -5.74 9.03
N ILE A 296 7.18 -5.79 10.25
CA ILE A 296 6.42 -6.13 11.46
C ILE A 296 5.30 -5.11 11.71
N LEU A 297 5.58 -3.82 11.53
CA LEU A 297 4.60 -2.76 11.69
C LEU A 297 3.45 -2.90 10.67
N SER A 298 3.78 -3.17 9.40
CA SER A 298 2.81 -3.43 8.32
C SER A 298 1.96 -4.68 8.59
N MET A 299 2.60 -5.77 9.04
CA MET A 299 1.91 -7.01 9.38
C MET A 299 0.98 -6.83 10.57
N SER A 300 1.39 -6.06 11.58
CA SER A 300 0.57 -5.74 12.74
C SER A 300 -0.72 -5.01 12.32
N ALA A 301 -0.61 -3.98 11.49
CA ALA A 301 -1.76 -3.27 10.95
C ALA A 301 -2.70 -4.20 10.18
N THR A 302 -2.13 -5.08 9.32
CA THR A 302 -2.88 -6.08 8.55
C THR A 302 -3.60 -7.07 9.45
N TYR A 303 -2.93 -7.56 10.50
CA TYR A 303 -3.52 -8.50 11.47
C TYR A 303 -4.73 -7.91 12.20
N PHE A 304 -4.60 -6.69 12.72
CA PHE A 304 -5.72 -5.99 13.37
C PHE A 304 -6.90 -5.80 12.43
N TYR A 305 -6.66 -5.48 11.18
CA TYR A 305 -7.68 -5.36 10.16
C TYR A 305 -8.45 -6.68 9.93
N ILE A 306 -7.73 -7.78 9.63
CA ILE A 306 -8.33 -9.09 9.34
C ILE A 306 -9.16 -9.58 10.53
N LYS A 307 -8.67 -9.35 11.75
CA LYS A 307 -9.40 -9.72 12.97
C LYS A 307 -10.73 -8.98 13.08
N HIS A 308 -10.76 -7.68 12.77
CA HIS A 308 -11.98 -6.88 12.83
C HIS A 308 -12.96 -7.20 11.69
N GLN A 309 -12.45 -7.55 10.50
CA GLN A 309 -13.30 -7.93 9.37
C GLN A 309 -14.04 -9.26 9.60
N LYS A 310 -13.40 -10.23 10.26
CA LYS A 310 -14.02 -11.54 10.58
C LYS A 310 -15.04 -11.46 11.72
N ALA A 311 -15.04 -10.40 12.51
CA ALA A 311 -15.95 -10.22 13.65
C ALA A 311 -17.32 -9.59 13.27
N ARG A 312 -17.52 -9.29 11.98
CA ARG A 312 -18.76 -8.80 11.38
C ARG A 312 -19.29 -9.80 10.35
#